data_0afd3dee7792aa67cd22bf9d6343ac69
#
_entry.id   0afd3dee7792aa67cd22bf9d6343ac69
#
_cell.length_a   1.000
_cell.length_b   1.000
_cell.length_c   1.000
_cell.angle_alpha   90.00
_cell.angle_beta   90.00
_cell.angle_gamma   90.00
#
_symmetry.space_group_name_H-M   'P 1'
#
loop_
_entity.id
_entity.type
_entity.pdbx_description
1 polymer ?
#
loop_
_entity_poly.entity_id
_entity_poly.type
_entity_poly.pdbx_seq_one_letter_code
_entity_poly.pdbx_strand_id
1 'polypeptide(L)'
;MSDPVFRYALDKNGRPSVHPIAGADPALAAFLTDEASWADYVDMLLEGVAEAARTGTPQVNTGNAYAVTMDKAHAVIEHLHKKGHPAVTVPLAVFTQALREWRAFLLKAAP
;
A
#
# COMPACT_ATOMS: atom_id res chain seq x y z
N MET A 1 3.90 21.04 3.20
CA MET A 1 4.10 19.77 2.45
C MET A 1 4.36 18.63 3.41
N SER A 2 3.70 17.49 3.19
CA SER A 2 3.96 16.31 4.00
C SER A 2 5.24 15.62 3.53
N ASP A 3 6.02 15.09 4.48
CA ASP A 3 7.16 14.27 4.13
C ASP A 3 6.68 12.97 3.46
N PRO A 4 7.48 12.37 2.56
CA PRO A 4 7.14 11.07 1.99
C PRO A 4 6.97 10.00 3.07
N VAL A 5 6.02 9.08 2.86
CA VAL A 5 5.82 7.97 3.78
C VAL A 5 7.00 7.01 3.75
N PHE A 6 7.52 6.75 2.53
CA PHE A 6 8.61 5.81 2.30
C PHE A 6 9.64 6.40 1.36
N ARG A 7 10.77 5.69 1.27
CA ARG A 7 11.74 5.91 0.22
C ARG A 7 11.47 4.92 -0.91
N TYR A 8 11.34 5.43 -2.13
CA TYR A 8 11.06 4.62 -3.32
C TYR A 8 12.29 4.61 -4.21
N ALA A 9 12.70 3.43 -4.65
CA ALA A 9 13.91 3.28 -5.45
C ALA A 9 13.84 2.00 -6.29
N LEU A 10 14.70 1.93 -7.30
CA LEU A 10 14.92 0.66 -8.01
C LEU A 10 15.91 -0.19 -7.21
N ASP A 11 15.64 -1.50 -7.11
CA ASP A 11 16.55 -2.41 -6.46
C ASP A 11 17.73 -2.76 -7.40
N LYS A 12 18.62 -3.63 -6.94
CA LYS A 12 19.81 -4.02 -7.73
C LYS A 12 19.45 -4.69 -9.06
N ASN A 13 18.22 -5.20 -9.19
CA ASN A 13 17.75 -5.84 -10.41
C ASN A 13 16.92 -4.89 -11.28
N GLY A 14 16.86 -3.61 -10.92
CA GLY A 14 16.08 -2.60 -11.64
C GLY A 14 14.60 -2.63 -11.38
N ARG A 15 14.14 -3.32 -10.34
CA ARG A 15 12.72 -3.40 -9.99
C ARG A 15 12.36 -2.31 -8.97
N PRO A 16 11.18 -1.68 -9.14
CA PRO A 16 10.70 -0.74 -8.13
C PRO A 16 10.56 -1.41 -6.76
N SER A 17 11.03 -0.72 -5.72
CA SER A 17 10.95 -1.22 -4.35
C SER A 17 10.66 -0.09 -3.38
N VAL A 18 10.05 -0.43 -2.24
CA VAL A 18 9.66 0.50 -1.19
C VAL A 18 10.51 0.20 0.04
N HIS A 19 11.15 1.23 0.58
CA HIS A 19 12.01 1.10 1.75
C HIS A 19 11.44 1.91 2.91
N PRO A 20 11.29 1.30 4.10
CA PRO A 20 10.79 2.05 5.26
C PRO A 20 11.72 3.19 5.64
N ILE A 21 11.13 4.33 5.98
CA ILE A 21 11.81 5.43 6.66
C ILE A 21 11.54 5.25 8.16
N ALA A 22 12.42 5.77 9.01
CA ALA A 22 12.26 5.65 10.45
C ALA A 22 10.83 6.07 10.88
N GLY A 23 10.16 5.20 11.62
CA GLY A 23 8.79 5.40 12.07
C GLY A 23 7.71 4.91 11.12
N ALA A 24 8.06 4.51 9.89
CA ALA A 24 7.10 3.97 8.93
C ALA A 24 6.98 2.45 9.11
N ASP A 25 5.81 1.91 8.74
CA ASP A 25 5.52 0.50 8.95
C ASP A 25 6.17 -0.38 7.87
N PRO A 26 7.08 -1.31 8.25
CA PRO A 26 7.74 -2.17 7.28
C PRO A 26 6.77 -3.14 6.57
N ALA A 27 5.67 -3.51 7.21
CA ALA A 27 4.69 -4.40 6.59
C ALA A 27 3.96 -3.72 5.43
N LEU A 28 3.66 -2.42 5.56
CA LEU A 28 3.09 -1.65 4.45
C LEU A 28 4.08 -1.56 3.29
N ALA A 29 5.36 -1.31 3.58
CA ALA A 29 6.39 -1.29 2.54
C ALA A 29 6.49 -2.62 1.81
N ALA A 30 6.47 -3.73 2.53
CA ALA A 30 6.53 -5.08 1.95
C ALA A 30 5.30 -5.35 1.08
N PHE A 31 4.11 -4.97 1.54
CA PHE A 31 2.88 -5.11 0.76
C PHE A 31 2.98 -4.38 -0.58
N LEU A 32 3.42 -3.13 -0.56
CA LEU A 32 3.53 -2.34 -1.78
C LEU A 32 4.54 -2.96 -2.75
N THR A 33 5.69 -3.40 -2.25
CA THR A 33 6.73 -4.00 -3.08
C THR A 33 6.30 -5.34 -3.68
N ASP A 34 5.71 -6.20 -2.86
CA ASP A 34 5.45 -7.59 -3.24
C ASP A 34 4.12 -7.78 -3.95
N GLU A 35 3.07 -7.06 -3.51
CA GLU A 35 1.71 -7.29 -4.01
C GLU A 35 1.26 -6.19 -4.96
N ALA A 36 1.51 -4.94 -4.62
CA ALA A 36 0.98 -3.79 -5.35
C ALA A 36 2.02 -3.21 -6.31
N SER A 37 2.64 -4.06 -7.12
CA SER A 37 3.76 -3.66 -7.99
C SER A 37 3.33 -3.09 -9.35
N TRP A 38 2.03 -2.96 -9.61
CA TRP A 38 1.50 -2.36 -10.83
C TRP A 38 0.64 -1.16 -10.54
N ALA A 39 0.75 -0.14 -11.38
CA ALA A 39 -0.05 1.09 -11.23
C ALA A 39 -1.54 0.80 -11.26
N ASP A 40 -2.00 -0.13 -12.11
CA ASP A 40 -3.42 -0.48 -12.19
C ASP A 40 -3.95 -1.08 -10.89
N TYR A 41 -3.14 -1.90 -10.22
CA TYR A 41 -3.52 -2.46 -8.93
C TYR A 41 -3.59 -1.36 -7.87
N VAL A 42 -2.64 -0.43 -7.89
CA VAL A 42 -2.65 0.72 -6.97
C VAL A 42 -3.90 1.56 -7.21
N ASP A 43 -4.29 1.76 -8.48
CA ASP A 43 -5.52 2.50 -8.80
C ASP A 43 -6.76 1.81 -8.24
N MET A 44 -6.81 0.48 -8.29
CA MET A 44 -7.89 -0.29 -7.68
C MET A 44 -7.99 -0.05 -6.17
N LEU A 45 -6.84 -0.02 -5.49
CA LEU A 45 -6.80 0.26 -4.06
C LEU A 45 -7.24 1.70 -3.77
N LEU A 46 -6.82 2.66 -4.59
CA LEU A 46 -7.24 4.05 -4.44
C LEU A 46 -8.76 4.22 -4.64
N GLU A 47 -9.34 3.48 -5.57
CA GLU A 47 -10.79 3.45 -5.75
C GLU A 47 -11.49 2.90 -4.50
N GLY A 48 -10.93 1.84 -3.90
CA GLY A 48 -11.44 1.27 -2.65
C GLY A 48 -11.39 2.27 -1.51
N VAL A 49 -10.28 3.02 -1.40
CA VAL A 49 -10.14 4.09 -0.40
C VAL A 49 -11.23 5.15 -0.59
N ALA A 50 -11.42 5.60 -1.82
CA ALA A 50 -12.42 6.63 -2.13
C ALA A 50 -13.84 6.15 -1.80
N GLU A 51 -14.15 4.89 -2.14
CA GLU A 51 -15.46 4.31 -1.88
C GLU A 51 -15.72 4.16 -0.38
N ALA A 52 -14.73 3.68 0.37
CA ALA A 52 -14.84 3.56 1.83
C ALA A 52 -15.06 4.93 2.48
N ALA A 53 -14.32 5.94 2.03
CA ALA A 53 -14.46 7.30 2.56
C ALA A 53 -15.85 7.90 2.22
N ARG A 54 -16.35 7.62 1.02
CA ARG A 54 -17.62 8.17 0.55
C ARG A 54 -18.82 7.51 1.21
N THR A 55 -18.79 6.19 1.38
CA THR A 55 -19.97 5.44 1.86
C THR A 55 -19.89 5.05 3.33
N GLY A 56 -18.69 5.03 3.91
CA GLY A 56 -18.47 4.49 5.25
C GLY A 56 -18.52 2.96 5.29
N THR A 57 -18.73 2.30 4.15
CA THR A 57 -18.76 0.83 4.06
C THR A 57 -17.34 0.30 3.84
N PRO A 58 -16.86 -0.64 4.64
CA PRO A 58 -15.53 -1.22 4.44
C PRO A 58 -15.42 -1.87 3.06
N GLN A 59 -14.27 -1.67 2.43
CA GLN A 59 -13.93 -2.28 1.14
C GLN A 59 -12.83 -3.30 1.38
N VAL A 60 -12.95 -4.49 0.79
CA VAL A 60 -11.95 -5.54 0.93
C VAL A 60 -11.35 -5.84 -0.43
N ASN A 61 -10.03 -5.88 -0.48
CA ASN A 61 -9.30 -6.30 -1.67
C ASN A 61 -8.42 -7.49 -1.28
N THR A 62 -8.68 -8.65 -1.88
CA THR A 62 -7.92 -9.87 -1.62
C THR A 62 -7.03 -10.16 -2.84
N GLY A 63 -5.71 -10.14 -2.62
CA GLY A 63 -4.74 -10.47 -3.64
C GLY A 63 -4.18 -11.88 -3.45
N ASN A 64 -2.98 -12.11 -3.97
CA ASN A 64 -2.34 -13.43 -3.91
C ASN A 64 -1.80 -13.75 -2.52
N ALA A 65 -1.14 -12.80 -1.88
CA ALA A 65 -0.46 -13.00 -0.59
C ALA A 65 -1.04 -12.15 0.53
N TYR A 66 -1.84 -11.14 0.22
CA TYR A 66 -2.33 -10.17 1.19
C TYR A 66 -3.81 -9.89 0.97
N ALA A 67 -4.50 -9.55 2.04
CA ALA A 67 -5.82 -8.94 1.99
C ALA A 67 -5.77 -7.57 2.66
N VAL A 68 -6.44 -6.60 2.07
CA VAL A 68 -6.52 -5.25 2.61
C VAL A 68 -7.98 -4.90 2.84
N THR A 69 -8.30 -4.49 4.06
CA THR A 69 -9.62 -3.96 4.38
C THR A 69 -9.49 -2.47 4.63
N MET A 70 -10.21 -1.67 3.86
CA MET A 70 -10.19 -0.21 3.94
C MET A 70 -11.52 0.27 4.51
N ASP A 71 -11.48 0.92 5.65
CA ASP A 71 -12.66 1.57 6.19
C ASP A 71 -12.47 3.09 6.17
N LYS A 72 -13.39 3.80 6.82
CA LYS A 72 -13.39 5.26 6.81
C LYS A 72 -12.16 5.86 7.49
N ALA A 73 -11.50 5.13 8.38
CA ALA A 73 -10.42 5.63 9.22
C ALA A 73 -9.10 4.91 9.02
N HIS A 74 -9.14 3.64 8.63
CA HIS A 74 -7.94 2.78 8.62
C HIS A 74 -7.89 1.87 7.42
N ALA A 75 -6.68 1.39 7.12
CA ALA A 75 -6.45 0.24 6.25
C ALA A 75 -5.81 -0.86 7.10
N VAL A 76 -6.34 -2.07 6.99
CA VAL A 76 -5.82 -3.25 7.70
C VAL A 76 -5.23 -4.19 6.67
N ILE A 77 -3.96 -4.51 6.82
CA ILE A 77 -3.21 -5.35 5.90
C ILE A 77 -2.93 -6.68 6.57
N GLU A 78 -3.42 -7.76 5.97
CA GLU A 78 -3.25 -9.12 6.49
C GLU A 78 -2.46 -9.97 5.52
N HIS A 79 -1.51 -10.76 6.05
CA HIS A 79 -0.79 -11.74 5.23
C HIS A 79 -1.59 -13.05 5.22
N LEU A 80 -1.94 -13.53 4.02
CA LEU A 80 -2.85 -14.66 3.88
C LEU A 80 -2.21 -16.03 4.18
N HIS A 81 -0.91 -16.16 3.98
CA HIS A 81 -0.24 -17.46 4.00
C HIS A 81 0.82 -17.64 5.08
N LYS A 82 1.12 -16.60 5.83
CA LYS A 82 2.11 -16.67 6.91
C LYS A 82 1.44 -16.64 8.26
N LYS A 83 1.38 -17.79 8.89
CA LYS A 83 0.86 -17.90 10.25
C LYS A 83 1.77 -17.12 11.21
N GLY A 84 1.17 -16.49 12.22
CA GLY A 84 1.92 -15.75 13.22
C GLY A 84 2.29 -14.33 12.81
N HIS A 85 1.94 -13.89 11.59
CA HIS A 85 2.11 -12.50 11.19
C HIS A 85 0.84 -11.73 11.58
N PRO A 86 0.93 -10.79 12.52
CA PRO A 86 -0.26 -10.04 12.91
C PRO A 86 -0.72 -9.11 11.79
N ALA A 87 -2.01 -8.86 11.73
CA ALA A 87 -2.56 -7.85 10.84
C ALA A 87 -2.01 -6.48 11.25
N VAL A 88 -1.73 -5.64 10.26
CA VAL A 88 -1.18 -4.31 10.49
C VAL A 88 -2.25 -3.28 10.16
N THR A 89 -2.51 -2.38 11.10
CA THR A 89 -3.48 -1.31 10.93
C THR A 89 -2.74 0.01 10.75
N VAL A 90 -3.03 0.71 9.65
CA VAL A 90 -2.45 2.03 9.39
C VAL A 90 -3.58 3.04 9.20
N PRO A 91 -3.36 4.33 9.54
CA PRO A 91 -4.36 5.35 9.23
C PRO A 91 -4.63 5.41 7.72
N LEU A 92 -5.90 5.59 7.35
CA LEU A 92 -6.27 5.64 5.93
C LEU A 92 -5.53 6.74 5.19
N ALA A 93 -5.30 7.89 5.84
CA ALA A 93 -4.56 9.00 5.24
C ALA A 93 -3.13 8.62 4.89
N VAL A 94 -2.46 7.87 5.77
CA VAL A 94 -1.08 7.39 5.54
C VAL A 94 -1.06 6.37 4.41
N PHE A 95 -2.01 5.43 4.42
CA PHE A 95 -2.14 4.43 3.37
C PHE A 95 -2.36 5.09 2.01
N THR A 96 -3.27 6.06 1.95
CA THR A 96 -3.59 6.79 0.72
C THR A 96 -2.39 7.55 0.18
N GLN A 97 -1.67 8.25 1.06
CA GLN A 97 -0.47 8.98 0.65
C GLN A 97 0.60 8.02 0.10
N ALA A 98 0.84 6.90 0.79
CA ALA A 98 1.79 5.90 0.33
C ALA A 98 1.42 5.35 -1.05
N LEU A 99 0.13 5.06 -1.27
CA LEU A 99 -0.34 4.59 -2.57
C LEU A 99 -0.10 5.61 -3.67
N ARG A 100 -0.38 6.88 -3.43
CA ARG A 100 -0.19 7.95 -4.42
C ARG A 100 1.28 8.15 -4.75
N GLU A 101 2.14 8.15 -3.75
CA GLU A 101 3.59 8.27 -3.94
C GLU A 101 4.14 7.07 -4.72
N TRP A 102 3.71 5.88 -4.35
CA TRP A 102 4.12 4.64 -5.00
C TRP A 102 3.67 4.60 -6.46
N ARG A 103 2.41 4.99 -6.71
CA ARG A 103 1.88 5.07 -8.07
C ARG A 103 2.71 6.01 -8.94
N ALA A 104 3.02 7.20 -8.42
CA ALA A 104 3.82 8.17 -9.15
C ALA A 104 5.21 7.60 -9.48
N PHE A 105 5.83 6.91 -8.52
CA PHE A 105 7.13 6.28 -8.74
C PHE A 105 7.04 5.16 -9.79
N LEU A 106 6.02 4.31 -9.72
CA LEU A 106 5.83 3.23 -10.69
C LEU A 106 5.69 3.75 -12.11
N LEU A 107 4.93 4.83 -12.30
CA LEU A 107 4.73 5.43 -13.62
C LEU A 107 6.02 6.07 -14.14
N LYS A 108 6.80 6.69 -13.26
CA LYS A 108 8.08 7.29 -13.63
C LYS A 108 9.13 6.25 -13.95
N ALA A 109 9.10 5.10 -13.26
CA ALA A 109 10.05 4.00 -13.46
C ALA A 109 9.69 3.10 -14.64
N ALA A 110 8.47 3.20 -15.17
CA ALA A 110 8.03 2.40 -16.31
C ALA A 110 8.89 2.74 -17.54
N PRO A 111 9.30 1.72 -18.34
CA PRO A 111 10.07 1.96 -19.55
C PRO A 111 9.24 2.69 -20.63
#